data_2aa8ba2f48700873b70cf62043e720ee
#
_entry.id   2aa8ba2f48700873b70cf62043e720ee
#
_cell.length_a   1.000
_cell.length_b   1.000
_cell.length_c   1.000
_cell.angle_alpha   90.00
_cell.angle_beta   90.00
_cell.angle_gamma   90.00
#
_symmetry.space_group_name_H-M   'P 1'
#
loop_
_entity.id
_entity.type
_entity.pdbx_description
1 polymer ?
#
loop_
_entity_poly.entity_id
_entity_poly.type
_entity_poly.pdbx_seq_one_letter_code
_entity_poly.pdbx_strand_id
1 'polypeptide(L)' 'MHFQRIEDLRSDNDYTQQFVADFLNMHVGVYRRYEKGTREIPTWAVIKLASLYKCTTDYLLGLTDDRRA' A
#
# COMPACT_ATOMS: atom_id res chain seq x y z
N MET A 1 12.17 3.39 2.48
CA MET A 1 11.54 3.15 3.80
C MET A 1 10.47 2.09 3.66
N HIS A 2 10.39 1.18 4.63
CA HIS A 2 9.46 0.07 4.59
C HIS A 2 8.22 0.37 5.42
N PHE A 3 7.05 0.30 4.79
CA PHE A 3 5.77 0.50 5.46
C PHE A 3 5.05 -0.84 5.54
N GLN A 4 5.26 -1.55 6.66
CA GLN A 4 4.76 -2.92 6.85
C GLN A 4 3.24 -3.03 6.67
N ARG A 5 2.50 -1.98 7.02
CA ARG A 5 1.03 -2.01 6.93
C ARG A 5 0.51 -2.16 5.50
N ILE A 6 1.30 -1.73 4.51
CA ILE A 6 0.93 -1.91 3.10
C ILE A 6 0.80 -3.40 2.77
N GLU A 7 1.78 -4.20 3.20
CA GLU A 7 1.73 -5.65 3.00
C GLU A 7 0.64 -6.28 3.86
N ASP A 8 0.51 -5.83 5.11
CA ASP A 8 -0.48 -6.37 6.04
C ASP A 8 -1.90 -6.19 5.50
N LEU A 9 -2.23 -5.01 5.00
CA LEU A 9 -3.55 -4.73 4.44
C LEU A 9 -3.82 -5.55 3.19
N ARG A 10 -2.81 -5.72 2.35
CA ARG A 10 -2.94 -6.56 1.16
C ARG A 10 -3.25 -8.01 1.57
N SER A 11 -2.50 -8.55 2.52
CA SER A 11 -2.69 -9.91 3.00
C SER A 11 -4.04 -10.08 3.69
N ASP A 12 -4.45 -9.11 4.50
CA ASP A 12 -5.73 -9.15 5.21
C ASP A 12 -6.92 -9.19 4.25
N ASN A 13 -6.77 -8.61 3.06
CA ASN A 13 -7.81 -8.59 2.04
C ASN A 13 -7.66 -9.72 1.02
N ASP A 14 -6.69 -10.62 1.22
CA ASP A 14 -6.40 -11.73 0.31
C ASP A 14 -6.08 -11.27 -1.11
N TYR A 15 -5.53 -10.07 -1.25
CA TYR A 15 -5.11 -9.57 -2.56
C TYR A 15 -3.70 -10.07 -2.89
N THR A 16 -3.48 -10.40 -4.17
CA THR A 16 -2.13 -10.72 -4.65
C THR A 16 -1.37 -9.44 -4.94
N GLN A 17 -0.05 -9.53 -5.00
CA GLN A 17 0.77 -8.39 -5.42
C GLN A 17 0.40 -7.96 -6.84
N GLN A 18 0.09 -8.93 -7.71
CA GLN A 18 -0.32 -8.63 -9.08
C GLN A 18 -1.61 -7.82 -9.12
N PHE A 19 -2.60 -8.20 -8.29
CA PHE A 19 -3.87 -7.48 -8.23
C PHE A 19 -3.65 -6.02 -7.85
N VAL A 20 -2.85 -5.78 -6.82
CA VAL A 20 -2.61 -4.42 -6.34
C VAL A 20 -1.77 -3.62 -7.35
N ALA A 21 -0.79 -4.26 -7.98
CA ALA A 21 -0.02 -3.60 -9.02
C ALA A 21 -0.92 -3.18 -10.19
N ASP A 22 -1.85 -4.05 -10.59
CA ASP A 22 -2.81 -3.74 -11.64
C ASP A 22 -3.71 -2.57 -11.24
N PHE A 23 -4.16 -2.57 -9.98
CA PHE A 23 -4.96 -1.47 -9.45
C PHE A 23 -4.21 -0.14 -9.54
N LEU A 24 -2.91 -0.17 -9.26
CA LEU A 24 -2.04 1.02 -9.33
C LEU A 24 -1.54 1.30 -10.76
N ASN A 25 -1.90 0.46 -11.71
CA ASN A 25 -1.51 0.57 -13.10
C ASN A 25 0.02 0.59 -13.26
N MET A 26 0.69 -0.35 -12.57
CA MET A 26 2.14 -0.48 -12.64
C MET A 26 2.55 -1.95 -12.76
N HIS A 27 3.80 -2.18 -13.15
CA HIS A 27 4.35 -3.52 -13.24
C HIS A 27 4.50 -4.11 -11.83
N VAL A 28 4.19 -5.39 -11.67
CA VAL A 28 4.24 -6.05 -10.36
C VAL A 28 5.64 -6.00 -9.73
N GLY A 29 6.68 -6.04 -10.54
CA GLY A 29 8.05 -5.92 -10.04
C GLY A 29 8.33 -4.58 -9.38
N VAL A 30 7.73 -3.51 -9.91
CA VAL A 30 7.84 -2.17 -9.33
C VAL A 30 7.07 -2.12 -8.01
N TYR A 31 5.85 -2.66 -7.99
CA TYR A 31 5.06 -2.71 -6.76
C TYR A 31 5.78 -3.48 -5.65
N ARG A 32 6.42 -4.61 -5.99
CA ARG A 32 7.17 -5.40 -5.01
C ARG A 32 8.26 -4.58 -4.34
N ARG A 33 8.95 -3.73 -5.08
CA ARG A 33 10.00 -2.87 -4.51
C ARG A 33 9.42 -1.85 -3.56
N TYR A 34 8.23 -1.32 -3.86
CA TYR A 34 7.54 -0.40 -2.94
C TYR A 34 7.14 -1.13 -1.66
N GLU A 35 6.59 -2.33 -1.78
CA GLU A 35 6.15 -3.10 -0.62
C GLU A 35 7.33 -3.50 0.27
N LYS A 36 8.46 -3.87 -0.34
CA LYS A 36 9.66 -4.23 0.41
C LYS A 36 10.41 -3.04 0.99
N GLY A 37 10.10 -1.84 0.52
CA GLY A 37 10.79 -0.63 0.97
C GLY A 37 12.15 -0.40 0.31
N THR A 38 12.49 -1.16 -0.74
CA THR A 38 13.73 -0.95 -1.48
C THR A 38 13.60 0.22 -2.46
N ARG A 39 12.38 0.72 -2.66
CA ARG A 39 12.11 1.89 -3.47
C ARG A 39 11.03 2.71 -2.80
N GLU A 40 11.18 4.04 -2.79
CA GLU A 40 10.21 4.95 -2.19
C GLU A 40 8.88 4.90 -2.94
N ILE A 41 7.79 4.66 -2.22
CA ILE A 41 6.47 4.66 -2.80
C ILE A 41 6.04 6.11 -3.06
N PRO A 42 5.54 6.43 -4.27
CA PRO A 42 5.12 7.80 -4.56
C PRO A 42 3.81 8.14 -3.85
N THR A 43 3.63 9.43 -3.58
CA THR A 43 2.47 9.93 -2.86
C THR A 43 1.15 9.52 -3.52
N TRP A 44 1.06 9.60 -4.85
CA TRP A 44 -0.17 9.24 -5.55
C TRP A 44 -0.56 7.77 -5.32
N ALA A 45 0.43 6.88 -5.19
CA ALA A 45 0.17 5.48 -4.93
C ALA A 45 -0.30 5.27 -3.49
N VAL A 46 0.26 6.00 -2.53
CA VAL A 46 -0.19 5.97 -1.13
C VAL A 46 -1.65 6.38 -1.04
N ILE A 47 -2.02 7.45 -1.72
CA ILE A 47 -3.41 7.94 -1.73
C ILE A 47 -4.35 6.89 -2.33
N LYS A 48 -3.95 6.27 -3.44
CA LYS A 48 -4.77 5.23 -4.08
C LYS A 48 -4.92 4.00 -3.20
N LEU A 49 -3.85 3.58 -2.53
CA LEU A 49 -3.91 2.43 -1.62
C LEU A 49 -4.80 2.72 -0.43
N ALA A 50 -4.74 3.92 0.12
CA ALA A 50 -5.63 4.31 1.23
C ALA A 50 -7.09 4.23 0.78
N SER A 51 -7.38 4.64 -0.44
CA SER A 51 -8.73 4.52 -1.00
C SER A 51 -9.13 3.06 -1.17
N LEU A 52 -8.24 2.23 -1.69
CA LEU A 52 -8.52 0.80 -1.89
C LEU A 52 -8.85 0.11 -0.58
N TYR A 53 -8.10 0.40 0.48
CA TYR A 53 -8.27 -0.24 1.78
C TYR A 53 -9.23 0.52 2.70
N LYS A 54 -9.81 1.63 2.23
CA LYS A 54 -10.78 2.45 2.98
C LYS A 54 -10.22 2.88 4.33
N CYS A 55 -9.02 3.42 4.31
CA CYS A 55 -8.35 3.94 5.50
C CYS A 55 -7.69 5.27 5.17
N THR A 56 -7.15 5.93 6.19
CA THR A 56 -6.40 7.17 5.99
C THR A 56 -4.98 6.86 5.51
N THR A 57 -4.34 7.83 4.88
CA THR A 57 -2.93 7.70 4.51
C THR A 57 -2.06 7.57 5.76
N ASP A 58 -2.43 8.25 6.85
CA ASP A 58 -1.70 8.15 8.12
C ASP A 58 -1.73 6.72 8.65
N TYR A 59 -2.88 6.07 8.61
CA TYR A 59 -2.99 4.68 9.04
C TYR A 59 -2.14 3.77 8.14
N LEU A 60 -2.23 3.97 6.84
CA LEU A 60 -1.48 3.17 5.86
C LEU A 60 0.04 3.26 6.11
N LEU A 61 0.52 4.45 6.47
CA LEU A 61 1.93 4.70 6.69
C LEU A 61 2.38 4.38 8.12
N GLY A 62 1.45 3.94 8.97
CA GLY A 62 1.78 3.55 10.34
C GLY A 62 1.94 4.72 11.30
N LEU A 63 1.46 5.91 10.94
CA LEU A 63 1.56 7.10 11.79
C LEU A 63 0.48 7.12 12.86
N THR A 64 -0.55 6.32 12.71
CA THR A 64 -1.64 6.18 13.67
C THR A 64 -2.18 4.76 13.61
N ASP A 65 -2.76 4.28 14.71
CA ASP A 65 -3.48 3.00 14.73
C ASP A 65 -4.97 3.19 14.49
N ASP A 66 -5.44 4.42 14.35
CA ASP A 66 -6.83 4.71 14.04
C ASP A 66 -7.02 4.69 12.52
N ARG A 67 -7.78 3.71 12.05
CA ARG A 67 -8.03 3.49 10.62
C ARG A 67 -8.93 4.57 10.01
N ARG A 68 -9.75 5.20 10.83
CA ARG A 68 -10.78 6.11 10.35
C ARG A 68 -10.28 7.55 10.21
N ALA A 69 -10.85 8.22 9.24
CA ALA A 69 -10.56 9.64 9.05
C ALA A 69 -11.14 10.47 10.21
#